data_b5059b34815e15396307e4713b45087d
#
_entry.id   b5059b34815e15396307e4713b45087d
#
_cell.length_a   1.000
_cell.length_b   1.000
_cell.length_c   1.000
_cell.angle_alpha   90.00
_cell.angle_beta   90.00
_cell.angle_gamma   90.00
#
_symmetry.space_group_name_H-M   'P 1'
#
loop_
_entity.id
_entity.type
_entity.pdbx_description
1 polymer ?
#
loop_
_entity_poly.entity_id
_entity_poly.type
_entity_poly.pdbx_seq_one_letter_code
_entity_poly.pdbx_strand_id
1 'polypeptide(L)'
;MASFHAQGGKMRPEAALASLQVTSATVIRPLQLGPLAHSWLVECSGERAVLRIDQPAAAAMGLDRAAEFACLTAVASVGLGPLPIAADAAQGLLLRRHIEGGAWQAADLQSPAKLQRAAALLRRVHGAQVTAPALDLHAAIDRYARLAGPGASPLAAAAVSQLARCRDPRAPLVFCHNDPVADNFVAGPGATGQLWLIDWEYSGFNEFWFDLAVVLGHHELPAALGETVLGAYFGRRATAAEVRRLADWCTFYASLASLWVAGLETCSANHP
;
A
#
# COMPACT_ATOMS: atom_id res chain seq x y z
N MET A 1 15.71 36.59 6.91
CA MET A 1 16.25 35.53 6.03
C MET A 1 17.15 34.64 6.89
N ALA A 2 16.64 33.55 7.39
CA ALA A 2 17.44 32.58 8.14
C ALA A 2 17.47 31.30 7.28
N SER A 3 18.65 31.05 6.68
CA SER A 3 18.93 29.83 5.91
C SER A 3 19.04 28.68 6.88
N PHE A 4 18.04 27.81 6.94
CA PHE A 4 18.14 26.51 7.56
C PHE A 4 18.96 25.59 6.63
N HIS A 5 20.24 25.45 6.92
CA HIS A 5 21.05 24.36 6.39
C HIS A 5 20.55 23.07 7.04
N ALA A 6 19.87 22.22 6.25
CA ALA A 6 19.53 20.87 6.64
C ALA A 6 20.83 20.03 6.72
N GLN A 7 21.36 19.89 7.93
CA GLN A 7 22.28 18.80 8.26
C GLN A 7 21.44 17.52 8.30
N GLY A 8 21.82 16.50 7.53
CA GLY A 8 21.12 15.23 7.34
C GLY A 8 21.01 14.33 8.58
N GLY A 9 20.33 14.80 9.61
CA GLY A 9 19.94 13.99 10.76
C GLY A 9 18.51 13.48 10.58
N LYS A 10 18.31 12.16 10.73
CA LYS A 10 16.97 11.55 10.70
C LYS A 10 16.06 12.27 11.69
N MET A 11 14.88 12.72 11.24
CA MET A 11 13.91 13.40 12.10
C MET A 11 13.47 12.48 13.24
N ARG A 12 13.57 12.99 14.48
CA ARG A 12 13.10 12.24 15.65
C ARG A 12 11.58 12.31 15.77
N PRO A 13 10.93 11.27 16.31
CA PRO A 13 9.48 11.24 16.43
C PRO A 13 8.90 12.40 17.25
N GLU A 14 9.60 12.87 18.29
CA GLU A 14 9.17 14.02 19.08
C GLU A 14 9.19 15.32 18.27
N ALA A 15 10.20 15.51 17.42
CA ALA A 15 10.27 16.66 16.52
C ALA A 15 9.18 16.62 15.44
N ALA A 16 8.86 15.44 14.92
CA ALA A 16 7.77 15.25 13.98
C ALA A 16 6.39 15.57 14.63
N LEU A 17 6.15 15.12 15.85
CA LEU A 17 4.93 15.44 16.59
C LEU A 17 4.81 16.96 16.84
N ALA A 18 5.92 17.61 17.20
CA ALA A 18 5.96 19.06 17.38
C ALA A 18 5.65 19.80 16.05
N SER A 19 6.21 19.33 14.91
CA SER A 19 5.93 19.87 13.59
C SER A 19 4.45 19.74 13.21
N LEU A 20 3.81 18.62 13.55
CA LEU A 20 2.39 18.39 13.37
C LEU A 20 1.52 19.14 14.40
N GLN A 21 2.11 19.96 15.28
CA GLN A 21 1.45 20.71 16.35
C GLN A 21 0.68 19.81 17.37
N VAL A 22 1.14 18.56 17.53
CA VAL A 22 0.56 17.60 18.47
C VAL A 22 1.38 17.64 19.78
N THR A 23 0.97 18.52 20.71
CA THR A 23 1.75 18.80 21.93
C THR A 23 1.51 17.83 23.08
N SER A 24 0.41 17.06 23.05
CA SER A 24 0.02 16.10 24.10
C SER A 24 0.28 14.65 23.69
N ALA A 25 1.37 14.40 22.94
CA ALA A 25 1.71 13.07 22.49
C ALA A 25 2.98 12.55 23.16
N THR A 26 2.99 11.25 23.47
CA THR A 26 4.14 10.51 24.01
C THR A 26 4.51 9.37 23.09
N VAL A 27 5.79 9.26 22.74
CA VAL A 27 6.29 8.13 21.93
C VAL A 27 6.41 6.90 22.82
N ILE A 28 5.75 5.80 22.43
CA ILE A 28 5.75 4.55 23.19
C ILE A 28 6.88 3.63 22.71
N ARG A 29 6.91 3.32 21.41
CA ARG A 29 7.91 2.43 20.81
C ARG A 29 7.91 2.50 19.28
N PRO A 30 8.99 2.09 18.61
CA PRO A 30 8.95 1.87 17.17
C PRO A 30 8.01 0.70 16.86
N LEU A 31 7.34 0.78 15.69
CA LEU A 31 6.56 -0.30 15.09
C LEU A 31 7.32 -0.92 13.92
N GLN A 32 7.79 -0.07 13.01
CA GLN A 32 8.52 -0.47 11.82
C GLN A 32 9.57 0.58 11.49
N LEU A 33 10.76 0.13 11.12
CA LEU A 33 11.86 0.97 10.65
C LEU A 33 12.24 0.52 9.24
N GLY A 34 11.37 0.83 8.29
CA GLY A 34 11.53 0.45 6.87
C GLY A 34 12.33 1.47 6.06
N PRO A 35 12.72 1.11 4.84
CA PRO A 35 13.52 1.98 3.97
C PRO A 35 12.74 3.18 3.43
N LEU A 36 11.41 3.10 3.33
CA LEU A 36 10.55 4.19 2.86
C LEU A 36 10.04 5.06 3.99
N ALA A 37 9.77 4.48 5.15
CA ALA A 37 9.25 5.20 6.29
C ALA A 37 9.62 4.52 7.61
N HIS A 38 9.70 5.32 8.66
CA HIS A 38 9.74 4.85 10.04
C HIS A 38 8.40 5.11 10.71
N SER A 39 7.87 4.12 11.41
CA SER A 39 6.59 4.22 12.13
C SER A 39 6.76 3.96 13.61
N TRP A 40 6.07 4.76 14.42
CA TRP A 40 6.05 4.66 15.87
C TRP A 40 4.64 4.56 16.41
N LEU A 41 4.48 3.75 17.45
CA LEU A 41 3.30 3.81 18.30
C LEU A 41 3.46 5.00 19.23
N VAL A 42 2.46 5.86 19.25
CA VAL A 42 2.40 7.02 20.12
C VAL A 42 1.08 7.03 20.87
N GLU A 43 1.03 7.71 22.00
CA GLU A 43 -0.20 8.01 22.72
C GLU A 43 -0.50 9.50 22.56
N CYS A 44 -1.70 9.83 22.11
CA CYS A 44 -2.18 11.20 21.93
C CYS A 44 -3.49 11.37 22.71
N SER A 45 -3.49 12.20 23.72
CA SER A 45 -4.72 12.47 24.52
C SER A 45 -5.40 11.22 25.06
N GLY A 46 -4.63 10.21 25.48
CA GLY A 46 -5.14 8.93 26.01
C GLY A 46 -5.53 7.90 24.95
N GLU A 47 -5.40 8.21 23.66
CA GLU A 47 -5.65 7.27 22.57
C GLU A 47 -4.35 6.88 21.86
N ARG A 48 -4.28 5.63 21.39
CA ARG A 48 -3.14 5.16 20.58
C ARG A 48 -3.22 5.65 19.17
N ALA A 49 -2.09 6.11 18.64
CA ALA A 49 -1.91 6.56 17.28
C ALA A 49 -0.62 5.99 16.67
N VAL A 50 -0.51 6.05 15.36
CA VAL A 50 0.70 5.69 14.61
C VAL A 50 1.23 6.95 13.94
N LEU A 51 2.45 7.33 14.31
CA LEU A 51 3.22 8.37 13.63
C LEU A 51 4.09 7.70 12.58
N ARG A 52 3.99 8.14 11.32
CA ARG A 52 4.90 7.78 10.23
C ARG A 52 5.75 8.97 9.84
N ILE A 53 7.03 8.73 9.63
CA ILE A 53 8.02 9.71 9.16
C ILE A 53 8.70 9.11 7.95
N ASP A 54 8.60 9.77 6.80
CA ASP A 54 9.21 9.31 5.56
C ASP A 54 10.74 9.31 5.64
N GLN A 55 11.32 8.41 4.89
CA GLN A 55 12.73 8.38 4.58
C GLN A 55 12.97 8.97 3.18
N PRO A 56 14.18 9.44 2.85
CA PRO A 56 14.46 10.07 1.55
C PRO A 56 14.05 9.25 0.33
N ALA A 57 14.09 7.92 0.44
CA ALA A 57 13.70 7.01 -0.64
C ALA A 57 12.20 7.11 -1.00
N ALA A 58 11.33 7.54 -0.09
CA ALA A 58 9.89 7.64 -0.36
C ALA A 58 9.58 8.59 -1.53
N ALA A 59 10.20 9.77 -1.56
CA ALA A 59 10.03 10.74 -2.63
C ALA A 59 10.59 10.21 -3.97
N ALA A 60 11.76 9.55 -3.95
CA ALA A 60 12.36 8.95 -5.14
C ALA A 60 11.47 7.85 -5.72
N MET A 61 10.84 7.02 -4.88
CA MET A 61 9.90 5.99 -5.27
C MET A 61 8.56 6.56 -5.77
N GLY A 62 8.36 7.88 -5.65
CA GLY A 62 7.22 8.61 -6.23
C GLY A 62 5.94 8.55 -5.42
N LEU A 63 6.06 8.43 -4.11
CA LEU A 63 4.92 8.48 -3.21
C LEU A 63 4.38 9.91 -3.11
N ASP A 64 3.08 10.07 -3.37
CA ASP A 64 2.37 11.36 -3.24
C ASP A 64 1.62 11.40 -1.90
N ARG A 65 2.23 12.07 -0.93
CA ARG A 65 1.69 12.12 0.45
C ARG A 65 0.43 12.96 0.59
N ALA A 66 0.23 13.94 -0.29
CA ALA A 66 -1.00 14.71 -0.30
C ALA A 66 -2.17 13.88 -0.85
N ALA A 67 -1.95 13.14 -1.93
CA ALA A 67 -2.94 12.21 -2.48
C ALA A 67 -3.25 11.08 -1.49
N GLU A 68 -2.25 10.49 -0.85
CA GLU A 68 -2.45 9.48 0.19
C GLU A 68 -3.32 9.99 1.34
N PHE A 69 -3.02 11.18 1.88
CA PHE A 69 -3.80 11.75 2.98
C PHE A 69 -5.26 12.00 2.59
N ALA A 70 -5.49 12.47 1.37
CA ALA A 70 -6.85 12.65 0.84
C ALA A 70 -7.59 11.30 0.70
N CYS A 71 -6.93 10.28 0.14
CA CYS A 71 -7.48 8.93 0.03
C CYS A 71 -7.77 8.33 1.41
N LEU A 72 -6.81 8.41 2.34
CA LEU A 72 -6.98 7.90 3.71
C LEU A 72 -8.16 8.58 4.41
N THR A 73 -8.34 9.89 4.25
CA THR A 73 -9.48 10.63 4.81
C THR A 73 -10.80 10.12 4.24
N ALA A 74 -10.86 9.92 2.94
CA ALA A 74 -12.05 9.40 2.27
C ALA A 74 -12.40 7.98 2.72
N VAL A 75 -11.45 7.05 2.76
CA VAL A 75 -11.71 5.65 3.17
C VAL A 75 -12.01 5.53 4.65
N ALA A 76 -11.44 6.39 5.49
CA ALA A 76 -11.75 6.44 6.92
C ALA A 76 -13.21 6.84 7.17
N SER A 77 -13.76 7.77 6.37
CA SER A 77 -15.16 8.22 6.49
C SER A 77 -16.19 7.11 6.24
N VAL A 78 -15.80 6.07 5.50
CA VAL A 78 -16.64 4.89 5.19
C VAL A 78 -16.20 3.62 5.93
N GLY A 79 -15.31 3.75 6.91
CA GLY A 79 -14.87 2.66 7.78
C GLY A 79 -14.00 1.60 7.09
N LEU A 80 -13.21 1.98 6.10
CA LEU A 80 -12.31 1.08 5.37
C LEU A 80 -10.84 1.23 5.79
N GLY A 81 -10.45 2.39 6.34
CA GLY A 81 -9.09 2.69 6.80
C GLY A 81 -9.06 3.41 8.15
N PRO A 82 -7.88 3.56 8.75
CA PRO A 82 -7.71 4.30 10.01
C PRO A 82 -7.97 5.79 9.83
N LEU A 83 -8.52 6.42 10.87
CA LEU A 83 -8.77 7.86 10.86
C LEU A 83 -7.44 8.63 10.85
N PRO A 84 -7.17 9.50 9.86
CA PRO A 84 -6.04 10.43 9.92
C PRO A 84 -6.30 11.50 10.98
N ILE A 85 -5.23 11.88 11.72
CA ILE A 85 -5.29 12.87 12.80
C ILE A 85 -4.61 14.16 12.34
N ALA A 86 -3.40 14.05 11.78
CA ALA A 86 -2.62 15.17 11.26
C ALA A 86 -1.66 14.67 10.17
N ALA A 87 -1.30 15.55 9.23
CA ALA A 87 -0.28 15.26 8.24
C ALA A 87 0.43 16.54 7.80
N ASP A 88 1.68 16.38 7.41
CA ASP A 88 2.46 17.36 6.66
C ASP A 88 3.10 16.64 5.47
N ALA A 89 2.45 16.75 4.32
CA ALA A 89 2.89 16.08 3.10
C ALA A 89 4.26 16.57 2.62
N ALA A 90 4.60 17.85 2.85
CA ALA A 90 5.88 18.42 2.45
C ALA A 90 7.05 17.87 3.27
N GLN A 91 6.79 17.50 4.52
CA GLN A 91 7.77 16.89 5.40
C GLN A 91 7.65 15.35 5.47
N GLY A 92 6.70 14.74 4.74
CA GLY A 92 6.47 13.30 4.76
C GLY A 92 5.98 12.78 6.11
N LEU A 93 5.13 13.55 6.81
CA LEU A 93 4.62 13.20 8.13
C LEU A 93 3.15 12.81 8.06
N LEU A 94 2.80 11.71 8.73
CA LEU A 94 1.42 11.27 8.92
C LEU A 94 1.22 10.77 10.34
N LEU A 95 0.20 11.30 11.02
CA LEU A 95 -0.32 10.77 12.27
C LEU A 95 -1.74 10.25 12.04
N ARG A 96 -1.98 8.99 12.35
CA ARG A 96 -3.27 8.33 12.19
C ARG A 96 -3.66 7.54 13.44
N ARG A 97 -4.94 7.29 13.65
CA ARG A 97 -5.40 6.42 14.74
C ARG A 97 -4.78 5.02 14.59
N HIS A 98 -4.36 4.44 15.70
CA HIS A 98 -3.96 3.04 15.74
C HIS A 98 -5.20 2.15 15.64
N ILE A 99 -5.14 1.09 14.82
CA ILE A 99 -6.17 0.06 14.81
C ILE A 99 -5.75 -1.03 15.78
N GLU A 100 -6.57 -1.24 16.81
CA GLU A 100 -6.35 -2.34 17.75
C GLU A 100 -6.60 -3.66 17.03
N GLY A 101 -5.61 -4.55 17.05
CA GLY A 101 -5.68 -5.85 16.38
C GLY A 101 -4.31 -6.38 15.98
N GLY A 102 -4.34 -7.45 15.20
CA GLY A 102 -3.15 -8.07 14.63
C GLY A 102 -3.09 -7.89 13.11
N ALA A 103 -1.93 -7.48 12.59
CA ALA A 103 -1.67 -7.57 11.17
C ALA A 103 -1.60 -9.03 10.75
N TRP A 104 -2.11 -9.32 9.57
CA TRP A 104 -2.03 -10.67 9.01
C TRP A 104 -0.61 -10.98 8.54
N GLN A 105 -0.33 -12.25 8.43
CA GLN A 105 0.90 -12.78 7.83
C GLN A 105 0.58 -13.53 6.54
N ALA A 106 1.58 -13.83 5.73
CA ALA A 106 1.41 -14.61 4.49
C ALA A 106 0.61 -15.91 4.69
N ALA A 107 0.85 -16.61 5.81
CA ALA A 107 0.12 -17.83 6.15
C ALA A 107 -1.39 -17.62 6.36
N ASP A 108 -1.81 -16.41 6.74
CA ASP A 108 -3.23 -16.09 6.93
C ASP A 108 -3.98 -16.06 5.60
N LEU A 109 -3.35 -15.62 4.53
CA LEU A 109 -3.92 -15.61 3.19
C LEU A 109 -4.03 -17.01 2.56
N GLN A 110 -3.34 -18.01 3.11
CA GLN A 110 -3.51 -19.41 2.70
C GLN A 110 -4.80 -20.02 3.26
N SER A 111 -5.41 -19.41 4.27
CA SER A 111 -6.70 -19.82 4.80
C SER A 111 -7.83 -19.40 3.86
N PRO A 112 -8.64 -20.33 3.29
CA PRO A 112 -9.77 -19.97 2.44
C PRO A 112 -10.74 -18.98 3.09
N ALA A 113 -11.01 -19.13 4.39
CA ALA A 113 -11.91 -18.24 5.13
C ALA A 113 -11.34 -16.82 5.26
N LYS A 114 -10.03 -16.68 5.52
CA LYS A 114 -9.39 -15.36 5.58
C LYS A 114 -9.27 -14.74 4.19
N LEU A 115 -8.94 -15.53 3.17
CA LEU A 115 -8.90 -15.08 1.78
C LEU A 115 -10.27 -14.56 1.30
N GLN A 116 -11.36 -15.23 1.70
CA GLN A 116 -12.72 -14.75 1.44
C GLN A 116 -13.00 -13.41 2.14
N ARG A 117 -12.52 -13.22 3.36
CA ARG A 117 -12.65 -11.93 4.08
C ARG A 117 -11.87 -10.82 3.39
N ALA A 118 -10.65 -11.10 2.92
CA ALA A 118 -9.84 -10.15 2.14
C ALA A 118 -10.57 -9.74 0.85
N ALA A 119 -11.06 -10.71 0.07
CA ALA A 119 -11.80 -10.45 -1.16
C ALA A 119 -13.08 -9.62 -0.91
N ALA A 120 -13.81 -9.91 0.16
CA ALA A 120 -15.00 -9.16 0.54
C ALA A 120 -14.66 -7.72 0.94
N LEU A 121 -13.54 -7.49 1.66
CA LEU A 121 -13.07 -6.16 2.00
C LEU A 121 -12.65 -5.39 0.73
N LEU A 122 -11.86 -6.01 -0.16
CA LEU A 122 -11.47 -5.39 -1.42
C LEU A 122 -12.68 -5.01 -2.28
N ARG A 123 -13.71 -5.86 -2.34
CA ARG A 123 -14.95 -5.50 -3.04
C ARG A 123 -15.62 -4.25 -2.46
N ARG A 124 -15.55 -4.04 -1.13
CA ARG A 124 -16.04 -2.81 -0.49
C ARG A 124 -15.17 -1.61 -0.86
N VAL A 125 -13.83 -1.78 -0.90
CA VAL A 125 -12.89 -0.74 -1.34
C VAL A 125 -13.19 -0.34 -2.78
N HIS A 126 -13.32 -1.30 -3.69
CA HIS A 126 -13.60 -1.07 -5.10
C HIS A 126 -14.98 -0.44 -5.36
N GLY A 127 -15.91 -0.58 -4.43
CA GLY A 127 -17.22 0.07 -4.47
C GLY A 127 -17.26 1.46 -3.80
N ALA A 128 -16.17 1.90 -3.18
CA ALA A 128 -16.14 3.18 -2.47
C ALA A 128 -16.18 4.36 -3.44
N GLN A 129 -17.04 5.33 -3.13
CA GLN A 129 -17.15 6.56 -3.91
C GLN A 129 -16.16 7.60 -3.36
N VAL A 130 -14.94 7.55 -3.87
CA VAL A 130 -13.85 8.45 -3.47
C VAL A 130 -13.28 9.17 -4.69
N THR A 131 -12.67 10.32 -4.46
CA THR A 131 -11.90 11.03 -5.49
C THR A 131 -10.42 10.75 -5.25
N ALA A 132 -9.75 10.18 -6.24
CA ALA A 132 -8.34 9.81 -6.19
C ALA A 132 -7.71 9.94 -7.59
N PRO A 133 -6.39 10.08 -7.71
CA PRO A 133 -5.73 9.96 -9.00
C PRO A 133 -5.81 8.53 -9.53
N ALA A 134 -5.69 8.38 -10.84
CA ALA A 134 -5.46 7.05 -11.43
C ALA A 134 -3.99 6.64 -11.22
N LEU A 135 -3.78 5.36 -10.90
CA LEU A 135 -2.42 4.81 -10.85
C LEU A 135 -1.89 4.63 -12.28
N ASP A 136 -0.84 5.36 -12.61
CA ASP A 136 -0.15 5.21 -13.89
C ASP A 136 0.94 4.12 -13.78
N LEU A 137 0.55 2.90 -14.17
CA LEU A 137 1.46 1.74 -14.14
C LEU A 137 2.64 1.86 -15.12
N HIS A 138 2.48 2.59 -16.25
CA HIS A 138 3.60 2.85 -17.15
C HIS A 138 4.61 3.79 -16.50
N ALA A 139 4.14 4.89 -15.91
CA ALA A 139 5.01 5.81 -15.19
C ALA A 139 5.71 5.13 -13.99
N ALA A 140 5.04 4.17 -13.32
CA ALA A 140 5.65 3.38 -12.25
C ALA A 140 6.76 2.47 -12.79
N ILE A 141 6.53 1.73 -13.88
CA ILE A 141 7.56 0.89 -14.53
C ILE A 141 8.77 1.73 -14.91
N ASP A 142 8.55 2.86 -15.59
CA ASP A 142 9.62 3.75 -16.05
C ASP A 142 10.42 4.34 -14.87
N ARG A 143 9.74 4.70 -13.80
CA ARG A 143 10.39 5.22 -12.58
C ARG A 143 11.27 4.17 -11.95
N TYR A 144 10.74 2.99 -11.67
CA TYR A 144 11.50 1.93 -10.99
C TYR A 144 12.66 1.43 -11.86
N ALA A 145 12.47 1.33 -13.18
CA ALA A 145 13.55 0.97 -14.09
C ALA A 145 14.69 2.01 -14.10
N ARG A 146 14.36 3.30 -14.09
CA ARG A 146 15.38 4.37 -13.99
C ARG A 146 16.15 4.29 -12.67
N LEU A 147 15.46 4.05 -11.56
CA LEU A 147 16.08 3.93 -10.25
C LEU A 147 16.99 2.69 -10.17
N ALA A 148 16.53 1.56 -10.70
CA ALA A 148 17.29 0.31 -10.73
C ALA A 148 18.49 0.34 -11.69
N GLY A 149 18.52 1.28 -12.65
CA GLY A 149 19.61 1.48 -13.60
C GLY A 149 19.51 0.62 -14.85
N PRO A 150 20.53 0.70 -15.75
CA PRO A 150 20.47 0.12 -17.10
C PRO A 150 20.22 -1.41 -17.13
N GLY A 151 20.66 -2.12 -16.11
CA GLY A 151 20.48 -3.58 -16.01
C GLY A 151 19.00 -4.00 -15.89
N ALA A 152 18.11 -3.11 -15.49
CA ALA A 152 16.67 -3.38 -15.36
C ALA A 152 15.89 -3.28 -16.68
N SER A 153 16.50 -2.81 -17.78
CA SER A 153 15.82 -2.59 -19.07
C SER A 153 15.08 -3.85 -19.62
N PRO A 154 15.62 -5.05 -19.55
CA PRO A 154 14.89 -6.25 -20.02
C PRO A 154 13.65 -6.53 -19.17
N LEU A 155 13.74 -6.34 -17.85
CA LEU A 155 12.63 -6.54 -16.92
C LEU A 155 11.54 -5.48 -17.15
N ALA A 156 11.91 -4.22 -17.38
CA ALA A 156 10.99 -3.15 -17.71
C ALA A 156 10.23 -3.43 -19.03
N ALA A 157 10.94 -3.88 -20.09
CA ALA A 157 10.33 -4.26 -21.35
C ALA A 157 9.34 -5.44 -21.18
N ALA A 158 9.70 -6.42 -20.36
CA ALA A 158 8.81 -7.53 -20.00
C ALA A 158 7.56 -7.03 -19.27
N ALA A 159 7.71 -6.16 -18.28
CA ALA A 159 6.59 -5.59 -17.53
C ALA A 159 5.63 -4.79 -18.46
N VAL A 160 6.15 -3.96 -19.37
CA VAL A 160 5.33 -3.24 -20.35
C VAL A 160 4.55 -4.22 -21.24
N SER A 161 5.21 -5.26 -21.76
CA SER A 161 4.56 -6.27 -22.59
C SER A 161 3.47 -7.05 -21.84
N GLN A 162 3.70 -7.37 -20.55
CA GLN A 162 2.73 -8.05 -19.69
C GLN A 162 1.55 -7.14 -19.38
N LEU A 163 1.79 -5.87 -19.05
CA LEU A 163 0.73 -4.89 -18.78
C LEU A 163 -0.18 -4.74 -20.00
N ALA A 164 0.38 -4.68 -21.22
CA ALA A 164 -0.39 -4.60 -22.45
C ALA A 164 -1.30 -5.83 -22.67
N ARG A 165 -0.93 -7.01 -22.17
CA ARG A 165 -1.77 -8.22 -22.21
C ARG A 165 -2.85 -8.24 -21.15
N CYS A 166 -2.57 -7.70 -19.96
CA CYS A 166 -3.51 -7.68 -18.83
C CYS A 166 -4.59 -6.62 -19.01
N ARG A 167 -4.20 -5.44 -19.47
CA ARG A 167 -5.05 -4.26 -19.45
C ARG A 167 -6.14 -4.33 -20.51
N ASP A 168 -7.36 -4.01 -20.09
CA ASP A 168 -8.48 -3.78 -21.00
C ASP A 168 -8.85 -2.30 -20.97
N PRO A 169 -8.56 -1.54 -22.03
CA PRO A 169 -8.86 -0.10 -22.08
C PRO A 169 -10.35 0.24 -21.91
N ARG A 170 -11.23 -0.76 -22.00
CA ARG A 170 -12.69 -0.61 -21.83
C ARG A 170 -13.14 -1.00 -20.43
N ALA A 171 -12.27 -1.64 -19.63
CA ALA A 171 -12.61 -1.98 -18.26
C ALA A 171 -12.80 -0.72 -17.40
N PRO A 172 -13.85 -0.66 -16.58
CA PRO A 172 -13.98 0.44 -15.65
C PRO A 172 -12.83 0.41 -14.64
N LEU A 173 -12.23 1.57 -14.41
CA LEU A 173 -11.31 1.74 -13.29
C LEU A 173 -12.14 1.91 -12.03
N VAL A 174 -11.70 1.28 -10.95
CA VAL A 174 -12.27 1.36 -9.62
C VAL A 174 -11.24 1.91 -8.65
N PHE A 175 -11.68 2.42 -7.51
CA PHE A 175 -10.73 2.79 -6.47
C PHE A 175 -10.10 1.53 -5.87
N CYS A 176 -8.77 1.43 -5.95
CA CYS A 176 -7.97 0.30 -5.49
C CYS A 176 -7.03 0.72 -4.36
N HIS A 177 -6.66 -0.23 -3.53
CA HIS A 177 -5.59 -0.07 -2.56
C HIS A 177 -4.22 -0.07 -3.24
N ASN A 178 -4.06 -0.89 -4.27
CA ASN A 178 -2.87 -1.14 -5.08
C ASN A 178 -1.67 -1.79 -4.33
N ASP A 179 -1.80 -2.01 -3.02
CA ASP A 179 -0.82 -2.74 -2.21
C ASP A 179 -1.48 -3.55 -1.08
N PRO A 180 -2.50 -4.41 -1.35
CA PRO A 180 -3.15 -5.21 -0.32
C PRO A 180 -2.35 -6.48 0.03
N VAL A 181 -1.12 -6.30 0.52
CA VAL A 181 -0.28 -7.37 1.06
C VAL A 181 -0.78 -7.80 2.44
N ALA A 182 -0.37 -8.98 2.93
CA ALA A 182 -0.87 -9.53 4.19
C ALA A 182 -0.72 -8.56 5.37
N ASP A 183 0.44 -7.92 5.50
CA ASP A 183 0.75 -7.00 6.60
C ASP A 183 -0.15 -5.76 6.63
N ASN A 184 -0.79 -5.43 5.50
CA ASN A 184 -1.72 -4.30 5.39
C ASN A 184 -3.16 -4.67 5.80
N PHE A 185 -3.46 -5.95 6.04
CA PHE A 185 -4.73 -6.37 6.63
C PHE A 185 -4.60 -6.45 8.14
N VAL A 186 -5.38 -5.66 8.86
CA VAL A 186 -5.43 -5.68 10.33
C VAL A 186 -6.77 -6.19 10.79
N ALA A 187 -6.76 -7.33 11.50
CA ALA A 187 -7.96 -7.91 12.07
C ALA A 187 -8.17 -7.39 13.49
N GLY A 188 -9.32 -6.78 13.74
CA GLY A 188 -9.75 -6.40 15.08
C GLY A 188 -9.91 -7.61 16.00
N PRO A 189 -10.09 -7.39 17.31
CA PRO A 189 -10.16 -8.46 18.30
C PRO A 189 -11.31 -9.44 18.02
N GLY A 190 -11.08 -10.72 18.33
CA GLY A 190 -12.02 -11.81 18.13
C GLY A 190 -12.02 -12.40 16.71
N ALA A 191 -12.52 -13.62 16.57
CA ALA A 191 -12.49 -14.39 15.30
C ALA A 191 -13.28 -13.73 14.16
N THR A 192 -14.28 -12.92 14.47
CA THR A 192 -15.14 -12.18 13.52
C THR A 192 -14.88 -10.67 13.55
N GLY A 193 -13.81 -10.22 14.21
CA GLY A 193 -13.44 -8.81 14.31
C GLY A 193 -13.40 -8.13 12.94
N GLN A 194 -13.72 -6.86 12.91
CA GLN A 194 -13.67 -6.08 11.66
C GLN A 194 -12.27 -6.18 11.04
N LEU A 195 -12.22 -6.38 9.73
CA LEU A 195 -10.99 -6.34 8.95
C LEU A 195 -10.81 -4.95 8.37
N TRP A 196 -9.60 -4.41 8.52
CA TRP A 196 -9.21 -3.10 8.05
C TRP A 196 -8.08 -3.22 7.04
N LEU A 197 -7.95 -2.24 6.15
CA LEU A 197 -6.73 -2.01 5.39
C LEU A 197 -5.99 -0.78 5.92
N ILE A 198 -4.67 -0.89 5.97
CA ILE A 198 -3.75 0.20 6.33
C ILE A 198 -2.76 0.41 5.19
N ASP A 199 -2.03 1.53 5.24
CA ASP A 199 -0.98 1.89 4.28
C ASP A 199 -1.52 2.15 2.86
N TRP A 200 -2.22 3.27 2.73
CA TRP A 200 -2.93 3.70 1.52
C TRP A 200 -2.04 4.50 0.55
N GLU A 201 -0.73 4.39 0.66
CA GLU A 201 0.25 5.22 -0.06
C GLU A 201 0.27 5.01 -1.59
N TYR A 202 -0.20 3.85 -2.07
CA TYR A 202 -0.36 3.54 -3.49
C TYR A 202 -1.81 3.62 -3.97
N SER A 203 -2.74 4.00 -3.10
CA SER A 203 -4.17 4.00 -3.45
C SER A 203 -4.51 4.94 -4.59
N GLY A 204 -5.42 4.50 -5.44
CA GLY A 204 -5.85 5.25 -6.61
C GLY A 204 -6.70 4.41 -7.55
N PHE A 205 -7.20 5.01 -8.64
CA PHE A 205 -8.01 4.29 -9.60
C PHE A 205 -7.16 3.32 -10.45
N ASN A 206 -7.59 2.07 -10.50
CA ASN A 206 -6.96 1.00 -11.29
C ASN A 206 -8.00 -0.06 -11.67
N GLU A 207 -7.61 -1.09 -12.45
CA GLU A 207 -8.41 -2.29 -12.61
C GLU A 207 -8.35 -3.14 -11.34
N PHE A 208 -9.49 -3.57 -10.80
CA PHE A 208 -9.57 -4.36 -9.57
C PHE A 208 -8.73 -5.65 -9.59
N TRP A 209 -8.42 -6.15 -10.78
CA TRP A 209 -7.55 -7.30 -10.98
C TRP A 209 -6.18 -7.12 -10.35
N PHE A 210 -5.68 -5.88 -10.32
CA PHE A 210 -4.37 -5.59 -9.76
C PHE A 210 -4.35 -5.88 -8.26
N ASP A 211 -5.35 -5.43 -7.48
CA ASP A 211 -5.43 -5.73 -6.06
C ASP A 211 -5.52 -7.24 -5.79
N LEU A 212 -6.31 -7.98 -6.59
CA LEU A 212 -6.41 -9.43 -6.45
C LEU A 212 -5.09 -10.13 -6.80
N ALA A 213 -4.35 -9.60 -7.77
CA ALA A 213 -3.03 -10.09 -8.14
C ALA A 213 -1.98 -9.83 -7.05
N VAL A 214 -2.02 -8.66 -6.39
CA VAL A 214 -1.15 -8.35 -5.25
C VAL A 214 -1.39 -9.34 -4.11
N VAL A 215 -2.65 -9.59 -3.73
CA VAL A 215 -3.00 -10.55 -2.66
C VAL A 215 -2.40 -11.94 -2.92
N LEU A 216 -2.42 -12.42 -4.17
CA LEU A 216 -1.91 -13.75 -4.51
C LEU A 216 -0.41 -13.75 -4.80
N GLY A 217 0.06 -12.76 -5.54
CA GLY A 217 1.40 -12.73 -6.12
C GLY A 217 2.48 -12.29 -5.13
N HIS A 218 2.16 -11.39 -4.20
CA HIS A 218 3.17 -10.87 -3.27
C HIS A 218 3.79 -11.96 -2.37
N HIS A 219 2.96 -12.90 -1.94
CA HIS A 219 3.39 -14.01 -1.07
C HIS A 219 3.50 -15.34 -1.81
N GLU A 220 3.54 -15.31 -3.15
CA GLU A 220 3.65 -16.50 -4.00
C GLU A 220 2.63 -17.59 -3.63
N LEU A 221 1.38 -17.18 -3.35
CA LEU A 221 0.35 -18.11 -2.92
C LEU A 221 0.04 -19.14 -4.02
N PRO A 222 -0.36 -20.37 -3.65
CA PRO A 222 -0.72 -21.40 -4.63
C PRO A 222 -1.75 -20.92 -5.64
N ALA A 223 -1.52 -21.13 -6.94
CA ALA A 223 -2.41 -20.72 -8.03
C ALA A 223 -3.86 -21.25 -7.87
N ALA A 224 -4.01 -22.39 -7.18
CA ALA A 224 -5.33 -22.95 -6.86
C ALA A 224 -6.20 -22.02 -5.99
N LEU A 225 -5.60 -21.11 -5.22
CA LEU A 225 -6.33 -20.09 -4.46
C LEU A 225 -6.95 -18.99 -5.33
N GLY A 226 -6.54 -18.88 -6.61
CA GLY A 226 -7.11 -17.94 -7.57
C GLY A 226 -8.61 -18.15 -7.76
N GLU A 227 -9.10 -19.40 -7.86
CA GLU A 227 -10.54 -19.65 -7.93
C GLU A 227 -11.28 -19.26 -6.64
N THR A 228 -10.63 -19.44 -5.49
CA THR A 228 -11.22 -19.09 -4.19
C THR A 228 -11.37 -17.58 -4.05
N VAL A 229 -10.33 -16.79 -4.36
CA VAL A 229 -10.40 -15.33 -4.26
C VAL A 229 -11.38 -14.74 -5.25
N LEU A 230 -11.38 -15.20 -6.50
CA LEU A 230 -12.33 -14.76 -7.52
C LEU A 230 -13.77 -15.15 -7.17
N GLY A 231 -13.98 -16.37 -6.68
CA GLY A 231 -15.30 -16.83 -6.25
C GLY A 231 -15.87 -15.97 -5.12
N ALA A 232 -15.03 -15.64 -4.13
CA ALA A 232 -15.41 -14.75 -3.04
C ALA A 232 -15.65 -13.31 -3.51
N TYR A 233 -14.81 -12.81 -4.42
CA TYR A 233 -14.91 -11.46 -4.97
C TYR A 233 -16.18 -11.30 -5.81
N PHE A 234 -16.48 -12.23 -6.73
CA PHE A 234 -17.65 -12.16 -7.60
C PHE A 234 -18.95 -12.66 -6.96
N GLY A 235 -18.87 -13.39 -5.84
CA GLY A 235 -20.04 -14.07 -5.25
C GLY A 235 -20.56 -15.21 -6.10
N ARG A 236 -19.77 -15.76 -7.03
CA ARG A 236 -20.08 -16.89 -7.92
C ARG A 236 -18.78 -17.60 -8.32
N ARG A 237 -18.92 -18.80 -8.87
CA ARG A 237 -17.75 -19.50 -9.42
C ARG A 237 -17.09 -18.68 -10.54
N ALA A 238 -15.77 -18.60 -10.50
CA ALA A 238 -14.99 -17.97 -11.56
C ALA A 238 -14.99 -18.81 -12.84
N THR A 239 -14.96 -18.15 -13.97
CA THR A 239 -14.77 -18.80 -15.27
C THR A 239 -13.28 -19.07 -15.52
N ALA A 240 -12.97 -20.02 -16.39
CA ALA A 240 -11.58 -20.28 -16.79
C ALA A 240 -10.88 -19.05 -17.41
N ALA A 241 -11.62 -18.17 -18.06
CA ALA A 241 -11.10 -16.92 -18.60
C ALA A 241 -10.70 -15.94 -17.51
N GLU A 242 -11.51 -15.81 -16.46
CA GLU A 242 -11.22 -14.97 -15.30
C GLU A 242 -10.00 -15.47 -14.51
N VAL A 243 -9.88 -16.79 -14.33
CA VAL A 243 -8.70 -17.39 -13.69
C VAL A 243 -7.44 -17.12 -14.50
N ARG A 244 -7.48 -17.28 -15.81
CA ARG A 244 -6.34 -16.94 -16.67
C ARG A 244 -5.99 -15.45 -16.59
N ARG A 245 -6.99 -14.56 -16.64
CA ARG A 245 -6.75 -13.11 -16.53
C ARG A 245 -6.09 -12.75 -15.20
N LEU A 246 -6.50 -13.36 -14.09
CA LEU A 246 -5.86 -13.15 -12.80
C LEU A 246 -4.39 -13.62 -12.82
N ALA A 247 -4.10 -14.78 -13.44
CA ALA A 247 -2.74 -15.28 -13.57
C ALA A 247 -1.85 -14.34 -14.41
N ASP A 248 -2.38 -13.74 -15.48
CA ASP A 248 -1.66 -12.73 -16.26
C ASP A 248 -1.33 -11.49 -15.39
N TRP A 249 -2.28 -11.02 -14.60
CA TRP A 249 -2.06 -9.91 -13.67
C TRP A 249 -1.05 -10.25 -12.56
N CYS A 250 -1.05 -11.49 -12.04
CA CYS A 250 -0.02 -11.95 -11.09
C CYS A 250 1.38 -11.94 -11.72
N THR A 251 1.49 -12.35 -13.00
CA THR A 251 2.75 -12.31 -13.75
C THR A 251 3.25 -10.88 -13.94
N PHE A 252 2.36 -9.95 -14.28
CA PHE A 252 2.68 -8.53 -14.37
C PHE A 252 3.12 -7.97 -13.02
N TYR A 253 2.35 -8.26 -11.96
CA TYR A 253 2.69 -7.80 -10.61
C TYR A 253 4.09 -8.26 -10.17
N ALA A 254 4.45 -9.52 -10.42
CA ALA A 254 5.77 -10.04 -10.08
C ALA A 254 6.90 -9.25 -10.76
N SER A 255 6.74 -8.88 -12.03
CA SER A 255 7.72 -8.06 -12.75
C SER A 255 7.78 -6.63 -12.20
N LEU A 256 6.64 -6.01 -11.89
CA LEU A 256 6.58 -4.68 -11.30
C LEU A 256 7.21 -4.66 -9.91
N ALA A 257 6.90 -5.65 -9.06
CA ALA A 257 7.46 -5.80 -7.73
C ALA A 257 9.00 -5.98 -7.78
N SER A 258 9.51 -6.78 -8.72
CA SER A 258 10.95 -6.95 -8.92
C SER A 258 11.63 -5.63 -9.31
N LEU A 259 11.01 -4.83 -10.18
CA LEU A 259 11.51 -3.49 -10.52
C LEU A 259 11.49 -2.54 -9.32
N TRP A 260 10.42 -2.60 -8.53
CA TRP A 260 10.28 -1.81 -7.31
C TRP A 260 11.40 -2.15 -6.31
N VAL A 261 11.66 -3.44 -6.05
CA VAL A 261 12.74 -3.89 -5.16
C VAL A 261 14.10 -3.39 -5.64
N ALA A 262 14.42 -3.61 -6.92
CA ALA A 262 15.70 -3.18 -7.49
C ALA A 262 15.88 -1.65 -7.42
N GLY A 263 14.82 -0.89 -7.67
CA GLY A 263 14.83 0.57 -7.53
C GLY A 263 15.04 1.03 -6.09
N LEU A 264 14.37 0.38 -5.14
CA LEU A 264 14.48 0.69 -3.72
C LEU A 264 15.87 0.38 -3.16
N GLU A 265 16.46 -0.76 -3.52
CA GLU A 265 17.82 -1.13 -3.11
C GLU A 265 18.84 -0.08 -3.54
N THR A 266 18.74 0.41 -4.79
CA THR A 266 19.60 1.48 -5.29
C THR A 266 19.37 2.80 -4.55
N CYS A 267 18.13 3.17 -4.27
CA CYS A 267 17.82 4.37 -3.49
C CYS A 267 18.39 4.29 -2.07
N SER A 268 18.24 3.14 -1.42
CA SER A 268 18.73 2.94 -0.04
C SER A 268 20.25 2.93 0.04
N ALA A 269 20.94 2.41 -0.97
CA ALA A 269 22.40 2.44 -1.03
C ALA A 269 22.97 3.86 -1.18
N ASN A 270 22.20 4.77 -1.81
CA ASN A 270 22.61 6.15 -2.03
C ASN A 270 22.26 7.09 -0.85
N HIS A 271 21.48 6.61 0.14
CA HIS A 271 21.06 7.39 1.32
C HIS A 271 21.19 6.54 2.58
N PRO A 272 22.44 6.18 3.02
CA PRO A 272 22.68 5.33 4.18
C PRO A 272 22.25 5.93 5.55
#